data_473775a9a6536bdb2735fcf7d37b2a5d
#
_entry.id   473775a9a6536bdb2735fcf7d37b2a5d
#
_cell.length_a   1.000
_cell.length_b   1.000
_cell.length_c   1.000
_cell.angle_alpha   90.00
_cell.angle_beta   90.00
_cell.angle_gamma   90.00
#
_symmetry.space_group_name_H-M   'P 1'
#
loop_
_entity.id
_entity.type
_entity.pdbx_description
1 polymer ?
#
loop_
_entity_poly.entity_id
_entity_poly.type
_entity_poly.pdbx_seq_one_letter_code
_entity_poly.pdbx_strand_id
1 'polypeptide(L)' 'MKFYVMGTQPSTERALSLSSKVFDNLQEALHYRDTVSPAWRPFVAVQITEEVQQGESNGN' A
#
# COMPACT_ATOMS: atom_id res chain seq x y z
N MET A 1 0.27 -11.34 -2.32
CA MET A 1 0.83 -10.00 -2.11
C MET A 1 -0.24 -8.98 -2.45
N LYS A 2 -0.42 -8.01 -1.58
CA LYS A 2 -1.46 -7.01 -1.76
C LYS A 2 -0.84 -5.64 -1.90
N PHE A 3 -1.44 -4.82 -2.76
CA PHE A 3 -0.93 -3.48 -3.02
C PHE A 3 -1.98 -2.45 -2.63
N TYR A 4 -1.56 -1.43 -1.90
CA TYR A 4 -2.46 -0.38 -1.45
C TYR A 4 -1.94 0.94 -1.99
N VAL A 5 -2.85 1.82 -2.41
CA VAL A 5 -2.44 3.15 -2.83
C VAL A 5 -2.68 4.08 -1.66
N MET A 6 -1.62 4.69 -1.18
CA MET A 6 -1.63 5.55 -0.03
C MET A 6 -1.25 6.96 -0.44
N GLY A 7 -1.52 7.90 0.40
CA GLY A 7 -1.11 9.26 0.16
C GLY A 7 -0.86 9.96 1.48
N THR A 8 -0.20 11.12 1.42
CA THR A 8 0.08 11.91 2.61
C THR A 8 -0.85 13.10 2.63
N GLN A 9 -1.63 13.23 3.70
CA GLN A 9 -2.57 14.34 3.83
C GLN A 9 -1.77 15.63 4.00
N PRO A 10 -1.97 16.63 3.13
CA PRO A 10 -1.11 17.81 3.16
C PRO A 10 -1.15 18.59 4.47
N SER A 11 -2.30 18.66 5.10
CA SER A 11 -2.44 19.48 6.30
C SER A 11 -1.86 18.82 7.53
N THR A 12 -1.84 17.50 7.61
CA THR A 12 -1.37 16.81 8.81
C THR A 12 -0.14 15.96 8.54
N GLU A 13 0.19 15.75 7.28
CA GLU A 13 1.33 14.91 6.88
C GLU A 13 1.17 13.47 7.35
N ARG A 14 -0.08 13.03 7.47
CA ARG A 14 -0.33 11.65 7.86
C ARG A 14 -0.59 10.82 6.62
N ALA A 15 -0.11 9.59 6.63
CA ALA A 15 -0.33 8.67 5.54
C ALA A 15 -1.73 8.08 5.68
N LEU A 16 -2.48 8.11 4.57
CA LEU A 16 -3.84 7.60 4.56
C LEU A 16 -4.02 6.70 3.35
N SER A 17 -4.91 5.73 3.49
CA SER A 17 -5.29 4.91 2.35
C SER A 17 -6.20 5.74 1.46
N LEU A 18 -5.84 5.84 0.18
CA LEU A 18 -6.59 6.65 -0.76
C LEU A 18 -7.62 5.86 -1.54
N SER A 19 -7.62 4.54 -1.37
CA SER A 19 -8.59 3.71 -2.04
C SER A 19 -9.02 2.62 -1.10
N SER A 20 -10.31 2.32 -1.10
CA SER A 20 -10.80 1.21 -0.31
C SER A 20 -10.51 -0.10 -1.02
N LYS A 21 -10.07 -0.03 -2.26
CA LYS A 21 -9.77 -1.23 -3.02
C LYS A 21 -8.34 -1.67 -2.79
N VAL A 22 -8.16 -2.96 -2.60
CA VAL A 22 -6.85 -3.57 -2.49
C VAL A 22 -6.53 -4.17 -3.84
N PHE A 23 -5.37 -3.87 -4.36
CA PHE A 23 -4.99 -4.34 -5.69
C PHE A 23 -4.13 -5.59 -5.60
N ASP A 24 -4.37 -6.54 -6.48
CA ASP A 24 -3.56 -7.74 -6.54
C ASP A 24 -2.45 -7.62 -7.58
N ASN A 25 -2.48 -6.54 -8.34
CA ASN A 25 -1.56 -6.35 -9.46
C ASN A 25 -0.87 -5.00 -9.31
N LEU A 26 0.45 -5.01 -9.37
CA LEU A 26 1.22 -3.79 -9.18
C LEU A 26 0.89 -2.75 -10.25
N GLN A 27 0.71 -3.18 -11.50
CA GLN A 27 0.44 -2.24 -12.57
C GLN A 27 -0.87 -1.50 -12.34
N GLU A 28 -1.87 -2.19 -11.83
CA GLU A 28 -3.14 -1.55 -11.55
C GLU A 28 -3.01 -0.55 -10.42
N ALA A 29 -2.24 -0.89 -9.39
CA ALA A 29 -2.01 0.02 -8.28
C ALA A 29 -1.28 1.27 -8.75
N LEU A 30 -0.27 1.10 -9.58
CA LEU A 30 0.47 2.23 -10.11
C LEU A 30 -0.40 3.12 -10.98
N HIS A 31 -1.27 2.50 -11.77
CA HIS A 31 -2.18 3.26 -12.61
C HIS A 31 -3.13 4.11 -11.75
N TYR A 32 -3.66 3.52 -10.69
CA TYR A 32 -4.55 4.26 -9.81
C TYR A 32 -3.78 5.40 -9.11
N ARG A 33 -2.54 5.13 -8.70
CA ARG A 33 -1.73 6.16 -8.08
C ARG A 33 -1.59 7.37 -8.99
N ASP A 34 -1.45 7.14 -10.30
CA ASP A 34 -1.28 8.22 -11.23
C ASP A 34 -2.53 9.06 -11.44
N THR A 35 -3.68 8.57 -10.98
CA THR A 35 -4.92 9.35 -11.08
C THR A 35 -5.13 10.24 -9.85
N VAL A 36 -4.30 10.07 -8.82
CA VAL A 36 -4.45 10.84 -7.60
C VAL A 36 -3.71 12.16 -7.72
N SER A 37 -4.26 13.21 -7.11
CA SER A 37 -3.63 14.52 -7.16
C SER A 37 -2.23 14.48 -6.58
N PRO A 38 -1.25 15.10 -7.23
CA PRO A 38 0.12 15.10 -6.73
C PRO A 38 0.27 15.75 -5.36
N ALA A 39 -0.70 16.58 -4.95
CA ALA A 39 -0.64 17.21 -3.65
C ALA A 39 -0.64 16.19 -2.52
N TRP A 40 -1.19 15.01 -2.76
CA TRP A 40 -1.23 13.95 -1.75
C TRP A 40 0.02 13.10 -1.77
N ARG A 41 0.91 13.32 -2.73
CA ARG A 41 2.16 12.56 -2.86
C ARG A 41 1.88 11.06 -2.76
N PRO A 42 1.05 10.53 -3.68
CA PRO A 42 0.61 9.14 -3.58
C PRO A 42 1.75 8.15 -3.78
N PHE A 43 1.65 7.03 -3.12
CA PHE A 43 2.63 5.96 -3.24
C PHE A 43 1.94 4.62 -3.06
N VAL A 44 2.61 3.55 -3.50
CA VAL A 44 2.07 2.21 -3.39
C VAL A 44 2.76 1.51 -2.23
N ALA A 45 1.95 1.00 -1.32
CA ALA A 45 2.45 0.21 -0.20
C ALA A 45 2.15 -1.25 -0.48
N VAL A 46 3.05 -2.13 -0.09
CA VAL A 46 2.92 -3.55 -0.34
C VAL A 46 2.78 -4.28 0.98
N GLN A 47 1.79 -5.16 1.04
CA GLN A 47 1.65 -6.02 2.20
C GLN A 47 2.08 -7.41 1.80
N ILE A 48 3.06 -7.96 2.49
CA ILE A 48 3.56 -9.29 2.23
C ILE A 48 3.11 -10.19 3.36
N THR A 49 2.42 -11.26 3.00
CA THR A 49 1.96 -12.21 3.99
C THR A 49 3.05 -13.24 4.21
N GLU A 50 3.57 -13.24 5.42
CA GLU A 50 4.69 -14.11 5.73
C GLU A 50 4.38 -15.08 6.83
N GLU A 51 3.12 -15.42 6.96
CA GLU A 51 2.74 -16.26 8.07
C GLU A 51 3.43 -17.59 8.06
N VAL A 52 3.84 -18.05 6.93
CA VAL A 52 4.52 -19.32 6.85
C VAL A 52 5.81 -19.29 7.64
N GLN A 53 6.50 -18.19 7.58
CA GLN A 53 7.76 -18.09 8.27
C GLN A 53 7.62 -17.99 9.73
N GLN A 54 6.48 -17.62 10.21
CA GLN A 54 6.36 -17.49 11.60
C GLN A 54 6.40 -18.76 12.29
N GLY A 55 6.11 -19.72 11.60
CA GLY A 55 6.19 -21.00 12.19
C GLY A 55 7.54 -21.43 12.39
N GLU A 56 7.90 -21.16 12.11
CA GLU A 56 8.97 -21.54 12.36
C GLU A 56 9.79 -21.09 12.93
N SER A 57 9.41 -20.61 12.98
CA SER A 57 10.12 -20.30 13.60
C SER A 57 10.55 -20.04 14.34
N ASN A 58 10.13 -20.25 14.49
CA ASN A 58 10.54 -20.14 15.21
C ASN A 58 11.09 -20.21 15.67
N GLY A 59 10.79 -20.41 15.51
CA GLY A 59 11.20 -20.64 15.95
C GLY A 59 11.75 -20.83 16.09
N ASN A 60 11.60 -21.05 15.98
CA ASN A 60 12.15 -21.22 16.20
C ASN A 60 12.57 -21.15 16.41
#